data_19a035a3c29870e71777abea98d80567
#
_entry.id   19a035a3c29870e71777abea98d80567
#
_cell.length_a   1.000
_cell.length_b   1.000
_cell.length_c   1.000
_cell.angle_alpha   90.00
_cell.angle_beta   90.00
_cell.angle_gamma   90.00
#
_symmetry.space_group_name_H-M   'P 1'
#
loop_
_entity.id
_entity.type
_entity.pdbx_description
1 polymer ?
#
loop_
_entity_poly.entity_id
_entity_poly.type
_entity_poly.pdbx_seq_one_letter_code
_entity_poly.pdbx_strand_id
1 'polypeptide(L)'
;MAISLNVLQERIGYRFGNVSYLERAITHSSYSNETGARNHHLLCNERLEFLGDSVLSLVVSNYLYSHFSEYPEGTLTRIRSSVVCEAALASFAEKIGLGEFLLLGKGEAQNGGAAKPAILADAFEALLAAIYLDAGATDAMQSVATFLLPLVKSAIDALPEMGDVRIDSKSRLQEFIQQDREQKEVLEYRLTGESGPDHNKTFVVDLYLGGNCICSCTGNSTKAAEQAAANAALSLFGLV
;
A
#
# COMPACT_ATOMS: atom_id res chain seq x y z
N MET A 1 10.45 17.53 -29.05
CA MET A 1 9.22 16.97 -29.65
C MET A 1 8.39 16.46 -28.49
N ALA A 2 7.12 16.82 -28.37
CA ALA A 2 6.22 16.25 -27.38
C ALA A 2 6.05 14.75 -27.67
N ILE A 3 6.21 13.90 -26.66
CA ILE A 3 6.00 12.46 -26.79
C ILE A 3 4.50 12.23 -26.99
N SER A 4 4.13 11.39 -27.96
CA SER A 4 2.73 11.14 -28.29
C SER A 4 2.02 10.42 -27.14
N LEU A 5 0.82 10.85 -26.77
CA LEU A 5 -0.04 10.16 -25.78
C LEU A 5 -0.38 8.71 -26.19
N ASN A 6 -0.25 8.36 -27.47
CA ASN A 6 -0.38 6.96 -27.88
C ASN A 6 0.67 6.05 -27.24
N VAL A 7 1.89 6.57 -27.04
CA VAL A 7 2.95 5.82 -26.36
C VAL A 7 2.59 5.56 -24.89
N LEU A 8 1.99 6.53 -24.20
CA LEU A 8 1.53 6.32 -22.82
C LEU A 8 0.39 5.29 -22.80
N GLN A 9 -0.58 5.37 -23.70
CA GLN A 9 -1.68 4.41 -23.82
C GLN A 9 -1.17 2.97 -24.08
N GLU A 10 -0.11 2.83 -24.86
CA GLU A 10 0.54 1.52 -25.08
C GLU A 10 1.24 1.01 -23.81
N ARG A 11 1.95 1.89 -23.08
CA ARG A 11 2.63 1.52 -21.82
C ARG A 11 1.65 1.07 -20.72
N ILE A 12 0.48 1.71 -20.65
CA ILE A 12 -0.55 1.36 -19.65
C ILE A 12 -1.48 0.22 -20.11
N GLY A 13 -1.43 -0.16 -21.39
CA GLY A 13 -2.30 -1.19 -21.96
C GLY A 13 -3.78 -0.78 -22.05
N TYR A 14 -4.08 0.53 -22.01
CA TYR A 14 -5.44 1.06 -22.09
C TYR A 14 -5.55 2.13 -23.17
N ARG A 15 -6.59 2.03 -24.01
CA ARG A 15 -6.89 3.02 -25.03
C ARG A 15 -8.14 3.81 -24.66
N PHE A 16 -7.96 5.12 -24.52
CA PHE A 16 -9.04 6.03 -24.17
C PHE A 16 -10.00 6.24 -25.35
N GLY A 17 -11.29 6.08 -25.07
CA GLY A 17 -12.37 6.52 -25.96
C GLY A 17 -12.47 8.05 -25.99
N ASN A 18 -12.25 8.69 -24.84
CA ASN A 18 -12.15 10.14 -24.72
C ASN A 18 -10.78 10.55 -24.14
N VAL A 19 -9.85 10.89 -25.03
CA VAL A 19 -8.47 11.26 -24.67
C VAL A 19 -8.38 12.46 -23.73
N SER A 20 -9.43 13.30 -23.63
CA SER A 20 -9.43 14.46 -22.73
C SER A 20 -9.31 14.09 -21.25
N TYR A 21 -9.71 12.87 -20.86
CA TYR A 21 -9.47 12.38 -19.50
C TYR A 21 -7.97 12.17 -19.25
N LEU A 22 -7.26 11.56 -20.20
CA LEU A 22 -5.83 11.35 -20.11
C LEU A 22 -5.06 12.67 -20.11
N GLU A 23 -5.40 13.60 -21.02
CA GLU A 23 -4.78 14.92 -21.07
C GLU A 23 -4.91 15.65 -19.73
N ARG A 24 -6.09 15.59 -19.14
CA ARG A 24 -6.32 16.21 -17.83
C ARG A 24 -5.57 15.50 -16.70
N ALA A 25 -5.45 14.18 -16.71
CA ALA A 25 -4.72 13.43 -15.70
C ALA A 25 -3.22 13.78 -15.66
N ILE A 26 -2.62 14.09 -16.79
CA ILE A 26 -1.21 14.49 -16.89
C ILE A 26 -0.99 16.00 -16.79
N THR A 27 -2.03 16.80 -16.58
CA THR A 27 -1.93 18.26 -16.47
C THR A 27 -1.85 18.68 -14.99
N HIS A 28 -0.68 19.08 -14.55
CA HIS A 28 -0.46 19.61 -13.20
C HIS A 28 -1.04 21.01 -13.04
N SER A 29 -1.46 21.38 -11.82
CA SER A 29 -2.06 22.70 -11.53
C SER A 29 -1.15 23.87 -11.89
N SER A 30 0.17 23.75 -11.78
CA SER A 30 1.11 24.79 -12.21
C SER A 30 0.99 25.13 -13.70
N TYR A 31 0.73 24.14 -14.56
CA TYR A 31 0.53 24.37 -16.00
C TYR A 31 -0.80 25.09 -16.27
N SER A 32 -1.88 24.61 -15.67
CA SER A 32 -3.21 25.21 -15.87
C SER A 32 -3.28 26.66 -15.34
N ASN A 33 -2.55 26.97 -14.26
CA ASN A 33 -2.46 28.32 -13.70
C ASN A 33 -1.79 29.30 -14.67
N GLU A 34 -0.79 28.86 -15.45
CA GLU A 34 -0.11 29.70 -16.44
C GLU A 34 -1.02 30.06 -17.64
N THR A 35 -2.09 29.30 -17.87
CA THR A 35 -3.03 29.59 -18.97
C THR A 35 -3.92 30.78 -18.70
N GLY A 36 -4.00 31.27 -17.45
CA GLY A 36 -4.87 32.37 -17.04
C GLY A 36 -6.37 32.11 -17.14
N ALA A 37 -6.77 30.85 -17.35
CA ALA A 37 -8.18 30.47 -17.43
C ALA A 37 -8.87 30.62 -16.07
N ARG A 38 -10.09 31.22 -16.06
CA ARG A 38 -10.88 31.39 -14.81
C ARG A 38 -11.18 30.07 -14.09
N ASN A 39 -11.28 28.97 -14.85
CA ASN A 39 -11.62 27.65 -14.35
C ASN A 39 -10.41 26.69 -14.40
N HIS A 40 -9.19 27.19 -14.12
CA HIS A 40 -7.96 26.42 -14.20
C HIS A 40 -8.02 25.11 -13.39
N HIS A 41 -8.72 25.11 -12.23
CA HIS A 41 -8.94 23.93 -11.38
C HIS A 41 -9.75 22.80 -12.07
N LEU A 42 -10.48 23.08 -13.13
CA LEU A 42 -11.18 22.08 -13.94
C LEU A 42 -10.29 21.50 -15.06
N LEU A 43 -9.16 22.16 -15.32
CA LEU A 43 -8.23 21.83 -16.40
C LEU A 43 -7.03 21.04 -15.90
N CYS A 44 -6.83 20.92 -14.60
CA CYS A 44 -5.74 20.16 -13.98
C CYS A 44 -6.21 18.83 -13.39
N ASN A 45 -5.24 18.05 -12.88
CA ASN A 45 -5.44 16.70 -12.39
C ASN A 45 -6.01 16.61 -10.96
N GLU A 46 -6.00 17.67 -10.14
CA GLU A 46 -6.37 17.63 -8.72
C GLU A 46 -7.74 16.95 -8.44
N ARG A 47 -8.75 17.19 -9.28
CA ARG A 47 -10.06 16.55 -9.11
C ARG A 47 -10.07 15.08 -9.53
N LEU A 48 -9.22 14.70 -10.48
CA LEU A 48 -9.03 13.30 -10.86
C LEU A 48 -8.23 12.56 -9.79
N GLU A 49 -7.19 13.18 -9.23
CA GLU A 49 -6.43 12.69 -8.07
C GLU A 49 -7.37 12.34 -6.91
N PHE A 50 -8.22 13.29 -6.47
CA PHE A 50 -9.21 13.06 -5.41
C PHE A 50 -10.09 11.82 -5.66
N LEU A 51 -10.56 11.64 -6.90
CA LEU A 51 -11.34 10.45 -7.26
C LEU A 51 -10.46 9.20 -7.33
N GLY A 52 -9.24 9.36 -7.85
CA GLY A 52 -8.28 8.29 -8.06
C GLY A 52 -7.82 7.62 -6.78
N ASP A 53 -7.57 8.38 -5.72
CA ASP A 53 -7.29 7.84 -4.39
C ASP A 53 -8.39 6.88 -3.91
N SER A 54 -9.64 7.28 -4.04
CA SER A 54 -10.79 6.44 -3.68
C SER A 54 -10.89 5.17 -4.53
N VAL A 55 -10.67 5.28 -5.84
CA VAL A 55 -10.68 4.14 -6.79
C VAL A 55 -9.51 3.21 -6.49
N LEU A 56 -8.31 3.74 -6.28
CA LEU A 56 -7.11 2.99 -5.88
C LEU A 56 -7.36 2.18 -4.61
N SER A 57 -7.83 2.86 -3.56
CA SER A 57 -8.11 2.25 -2.26
C SER A 57 -9.14 1.13 -2.38
N LEU A 58 -10.20 1.31 -3.17
CA LEU A 58 -11.23 0.30 -3.37
C LEU A 58 -10.72 -0.91 -4.15
N VAL A 59 -10.00 -0.71 -5.26
CA VAL A 59 -9.45 -1.81 -6.08
C VAL A 59 -8.46 -2.64 -5.28
N VAL A 60 -7.54 -1.99 -4.55
CA VAL A 60 -6.53 -2.68 -3.73
C VAL A 60 -7.20 -3.42 -2.57
N SER A 61 -8.16 -2.78 -1.87
CA SER A 61 -8.88 -3.43 -0.76
C SER A 61 -9.65 -4.65 -1.22
N ASN A 62 -10.36 -4.57 -2.36
CA ASN A 62 -11.08 -5.69 -2.93
C ASN A 62 -10.13 -6.86 -3.30
N TYR A 63 -8.98 -6.54 -3.89
CA TYR A 63 -7.96 -7.54 -4.20
C TYR A 63 -7.44 -8.21 -2.92
N LEU A 64 -7.03 -7.43 -1.92
CA LEU A 64 -6.50 -7.96 -0.66
C LEU A 64 -7.53 -8.82 0.07
N TYR A 65 -8.75 -8.35 0.20
CA TYR A 65 -9.86 -9.09 0.83
C TYR A 65 -10.11 -10.46 0.16
N SER A 66 -10.06 -10.49 -1.16
CA SER A 66 -10.37 -11.72 -1.91
C SER A 66 -9.21 -12.72 -1.97
N HIS A 67 -7.95 -12.25 -1.89
CA HIS A 67 -6.78 -13.11 -2.09
C HIS A 67 -6.05 -13.47 -0.80
N PHE A 68 -6.31 -12.75 0.29
CA PHE A 68 -5.69 -12.96 1.59
C PHE A 68 -6.75 -13.16 2.67
N SER A 69 -7.67 -14.12 2.42
CA SER A 69 -8.82 -14.41 3.28
C SER A 69 -8.43 -14.80 4.72
N GLU A 70 -7.23 -15.35 4.89
CA GLU A 70 -6.70 -15.79 6.19
C GLU A 70 -6.06 -14.64 7.00
N TYR A 71 -5.95 -13.43 6.41
CA TYR A 71 -5.31 -12.31 7.10
C TYR A 71 -6.33 -11.46 7.87
N PRO A 72 -6.02 -11.10 9.14
CA PRO A 72 -6.84 -10.18 9.89
C PRO A 72 -6.84 -8.77 9.28
N GLU A 73 -7.87 -7.99 9.58
CA GLU A 73 -8.06 -6.63 9.06
C GLU A 73 -6.82 -5.75 9.21
N GLY A 74 -6.19 -5.76 10.40
CA GLY A 74 -4.99 -4.97 10.67
C GLY A 74 -3.82 -5.29 9.75
N THR A 75 -3.68 -6.56 9.32
CA THR A 75 -2.68 -7.00 8.34
C THR A 75 -3.02 -6.49 6.95
N LEU A 76 -4.27 -6.65 6.51
CA LEU A 76 -4.74 -6.13 5.22
C LEU A 76 -4.56 -4.61 5.13
N THR A 77 -4.85 -3.89 6.21
CA THR A 77 -4.67 -2.44 6.28
C THR A 77 -3.20 -2.04 6.19
N ARG A 78 -2.27 -2.77 6.83
CA ARG A 78 -0.82 -2.51 6.71
C ARG A 78 -0.30 -2.77 5.30
N ILE A 79 -0.69 -3.90 4.68
CA ILE A 79 -0.31 -4.20 3.29
C ILE A 79 -0.83 -3.10 2.37
N ARG A 80 -2.11 -2.75 2.48
CA ARG A 80 -2.69 -1.67 1.69
C ARG A 80 -1.88 -0.39 1.84
N SER A 81 -1.64 0.08 3.05
CA SER A 81 -0.87 1.31 3.31
C SER A 81 0.53 1.29 2.70
N SER A 82 1.17 0.12 2.65
CA SER A 82 2.50 -0.02 2.07
C SER A 82 2.51 0.09 0.54
N VAL A 83 1.41 -0.26 -0.14
CA VAL A 83 1.34 -0.28 -1.60
C VAL A 83 0.53 0.87 -2.21
N VAL A 84 -0.16 1.68 -1.37
CA VAL A 84 -0.87 2.89 -1.81
C VAL A 84 -0.24 4.19 -1.29
N CYS A 85 0.94 4.14 -0.66
CA CYS A 85 1.64 5.33 -0.20
C CYS A 85 2.29 6.08 -1.38
N GLU A 86 2.57 7.37 -1.18
CA GLU A 86 3.22 8.24 -2.15
C GLU A 86 4.43 7.59 -2.83
N ALA A 87 5.34 6.99 -2.03
CA ALA A 87 6.54 6.36 -2.56
C ALA A 87 6.26 5.18 -3.49
N ALA A 88 5.23 4.36 -3.19
CA ALA A 88 4.81 3.25 -4.03
C ALA A 88 4.19 3.76 -5.34
N LEU A 89 3.30 4.75 -5.27
CA LEU A 89 2.64 5.35 -6.43
C LEU A 89 3.64 6.05 -7.36
N ALA A 90 4.60 6.79 -6.79
CA ALA A 90 5.68 7.40 -7.55
C ALA A 90 6.50 6.32 -8.30
N SER A 91 6.83 5.21 -7.64
CA SER A 91 7.51 4.07 -8.28
C SER A 91 6.67 3.45 -9.42
N PHE A 92 5.35 3.35 -9.26
CA PHE A 92 4.47 2.88 -10.33
C PHE A 92 4.45 3.86 -11.52
N ALA A 93 4.39 5.17 -11.23
CA ALA A 93 4.47 6.22 -12.24
C ALA A 93 5.80 6.18 -13.01
N GLU A 94 6.91 5.96 -12.31
CA GLU A 94 8.24 5.81 -12.93
C GLU A 94 8.31 4.58 -13.84
N LYS A 95 7.76 3.44 -13.43
CA LYS A 95 7.75 2.21 -14.23
C LYS A 95 7.07 2.37 -15.60
N ILE A 96 6.05 3.22 -15.68
CA ILE A 96 5.36 3.52 -16.94
C ILE A 96 5.93 4.77 -17.63
N GLY A 97 6.91 5.45 -17.02
CA GLY A 97 7.50 6.68 -17.54
C GLY A 97 6.53 7.85 -17.56
N LEU A 98 5.60 7.94 -16.60
CA LEU A 98 4.54 8.96 -16.57
C LEU A 98 5.10 10.38 -16.57
N GLY A 99 6.23 10.61 -15.89
CA GLY A 99 6.89 11.91 -15.80
C GLY A 99 7.25 12.53 -17.17
N GLU A 100 7.51 11.69 -18.20
CA GLU A 100 7.82 12.14 -19.55
C GLU A 100 6.64 12.85 -20.25
N PHE A 101 5.43 12.63 -19.77
CA PHE A 101 4.18 13.12 -20.36
C PHE A 101 3.56 14.28 -19.56
N LEU A 102 4.06 14.57 -18.36
CA LEU A 102 3.46 15.58 -17.47
C LEU A 102 3.54 16.98 -18.10
N LEU A 103 2.43 17.68 -18.08
CA LEU A 103 2.33 19.09 -18.44
C LEU A 103 2.52 19.91 -17.16
N LEU A 104 3.68 20.55 -17.05
CA LEU A 104 4.11 21.35 -15.91
C LEU A 104 4.27 22.81 -16.31
N GLY A 105 3.96 23.73 -15.41
CA GLY A 105 4.34 25.13 -15.57
C GLY A 105 5.86 25.30 -15.63
N LYS A 106 6.34 26.38 -16.23
CA LYS A 106 7.77 26.61 -16.48
C LYS A 106 8.62 26.53 -15.21
N GLY A 107 8.13 27.13 -14.11
CA GLY A 107 8.81 27.10 -12.83
C GLY A 107 8.92 25.68 -12.25
N GLU A 108 7.83 24.91 -12.31
CA GLU A 108 7.80 23.52 -11.81
C GLU A 108 8.68 22.61 -12.66
N ALA A 109 8.63 22.76 -13.97
CA ALA A 109 9.46 21.99 -14.90
C ALA A 109 10.97 22.26 -14.67
N GLN A 110 11.37 23.54 -14.47
CA GLN A 110 12.75 23.90 -14.17
C GLN A 110 13.26 23.35 -12.83
N ASN A 111 12.36 23.17 -11.87
CA ASN A 111 12.64 22.61 -10.55
C ASN A 111 12.54 21.07 -10.49
N GLY A 112 12.58 20.41 -11.65
CA GLY A 112 12.56 18.95 -11.72
C GLY A 112 11.23 18.32 -11.38
N GLY A 113 10.10 19.03 -11.53
CA GLY A 113 8.77 18.58 -11.15
C GLY A 113 8.37 17.22 -11.73
N ALA A 114 8.82 16.92 -12.95
CA ALA A 114 8.55 15.64 -13.62
C ALA A 114 9.11 14.40 -12.90
N ALA A 115 10.04 14.59 -11.94
CA ALA A 115 10.66 13.51 -11.16
C ALA A 115 10.33 13.63 -9.66
N LYS A 116 9.49 14.57 -9.25
CA LYS A 116 9.10 14.70 -7.83
C LYS A 116 8.11 13.61 -7.46
N PRO A 117 8.36 12.85 -6.37
CA PRO A 117 7.50 11.75 -5.94
C PRO A 117 6.03 12.16 -5.75
N ALA A 118 5.76 13.28 -5.09
CA ALA A 118 4.40 13.77 -4.88
C ALA A 118 3.67 14.02 -6.21
N ILE A 119 4.30 14.73 -7.17
CA ILE A 119 3.69 15.04 -8.48
C ILE A 119 3.44 13.77 -9.29
N LEU A 120 4.36 12.79 -9.21
CA LEU A 120 4.19 11.50 -9.87
C LEU A 120 3.08 10.68 -9.25
N ALA A 121 2.96 10.67 -7.93
CA ALA A 121 1.90 9.98 -7.21
C ALA A 121 0.52 10.57 -7.52
N ASP A 122 0.37 11.89 -7.42
CA ASP A 122 -0.88 12.61 -7.73
C ASP A 122 -1.33 12.36 -9.18
N ALA A 123 -0.37 12.42 -10.12
CA ALA A 123 -0.67 12.13 -11.53
C ALA A 123 -1.02 10.66 -11.78
N PHE A 124 -0.45 9.72 -11.02
CA PHE A 124 -0.79 8.30 -11.11
C PHE A 124 -2.22 8.05 -10.60
N GLU A 125 -2.60 8.63 -9.48
CA GLU A 125 -3.99 8.59 -8.99
C GLU A 125 -4.95 9.19 -10.01
N ALA A 126 -4.61 10.36 -10.54
CA ALA A 126 -5.41 11.01 -11.58
C ALA A 126 -5.56 10.13 -12.84
N LEU A 127 -4.54 9.39 -13.22
CA LEU A 127 -4.59 8.43 -14.32
C LEU A 127 -5.56 7.28 -14.03
N LEU A 128 -5.60 6.75 -12.80
CA LEU A 128 -6.57 5.73 -12.40
C LEU A 128 -8.00 6.24 -12.52
N ALA A 129 -8.26 7.47 -12.06
CA ALA A 129 -9.57 8.12 -12.23
C ALA A 129 -9.92 8.35 -13.70
N ALA A 130 -8.96 8.73 -14.53
CA ALA A 130 -9.16 8.91 -15.96
C ALA A 130 -9.61 7.61 -16.64
N ILE A 131 -8.94 6.48 -16.34
CA ILE A 131 -9.33 5.14 -16.82
C ILE A 131 -10.73 4.79 -16.31
N TYR A 132 -10.99 5.01 -15.03
CA TYR A 132 -12.28 4.73 -14.40
C TYR A 132 -13.44 5.45 -15.08
N LEU A 133 -13.28 6.74 -15.36
CA LEU A 133 -14.32 7.57 -15.99
C LEU A 133 -14.52 7.24 -17.47
N ASP A 134 -13.45 6.95 -18.20
CA ASP A 134 -13.49 6.65 -19.62
C ASP A 134 -14.10 5.27 -19.90
N ALA A 135 -13.82 4.27 -19.08
CA ALA A 135 -14.36 2.91 -19.24
C ALA A 135 -15.88 2.82 -18.96
N GLY A 136 -16.45 3.82 -18.28
CA GLY A 136 -17.88 3.86 -17.98
C GLY A 136 -18.30 2.87 -16.88
N ALA A 137 -19.55 2.99 -16.41
CA ALA A 137 -20.03 2.35 -15.19
C ALA A 137 -19.88 0.83 -15.13
N THR A 138 -19.98 0.14 -16.27
CA THR A 138 -19.94 -1.33 -16.34
C THR A 138 -18.53 -1.88 -16.21
N ASP A 139 -17.55 -1.23 -16.83
CA ASP A 139 -16.21 -1.77 -17.01
C ASP A 139 -15.14 -1.03 -16.18
N ALA A 140 -15.54 0.05 -15.51
CA ALA A 140 -14.64 0.97 -14.81
C ALA A 140 -13.69 0.25 -13.84
N MET A 141 -14.23 -0.52 -12.91
CA MET A 141 -13.43 -1.21 -11.89
C MET A 141 -12.52 -2.27 -12.50
N GLN A 142 -13.02 -3.02 -13.50
CA GLN A 142 -12.24 -4.05 -14.16
C GLN A 142 -11.10 -3.46 -14.99
N SER A 143 -11.34 -2.34 -15.68
CA SER A 143 -10.31 -1.66 -16.46
C SER A 143 -9.19 -1.13 -15.58
N VAL A 144 -9.53 -0.49 -14.47
CA VAL A 144 -8.52 -0.04 -13.49
C VAL A 144 -7.78 -1.22 -12.88
N ALA A 145 -8.49 -2.29 -12.49
CA ALA A 145 -7.86 -3.47 -11.90
C ALA A 145 -6.87 -4.15 -12.88
N THR A 146 -7.22 -4.21 -14.16
CA THR A 146 -6.36 -4.79 -15.20
C THR A 146 -5.02 -4.05 -15.31
N PHE A 147 -5.04 -2.72 -15.22
CA PHE A 147 -3.83 -1.89 -15.26
C PHE A 147 -3.08 -1.93 -13.91
N LEU A 148 -3.78 -1.72 -12.80
CA LEU A 148 -3.18 -1.48 -11.49
C LEU A 148 -2.64 -2.74 -10.83
N LEU A 149 -3.39 -3.85 -10.86
CA LEU A 149 -3.07 -5.03 -10.05
C LEU A 149 -1.72 -5.69 -10.37
N PRO A 150 -1.22 -5.73 -11.61
CA PRO A 150 0.15 -6.21 -11.87
C PRO A 150 1.22 -5.44 -11.10
N LEU A 151 1.08 -4.11 -10.99
CA LEU A 151 1.99 -3.24 -10.25
C LEU A 151 1.89 -3.48 -8.74
N VAL A 152 0.68 -3.56 -8.22
CA VAL A 152 0.39 -3.82 -6.80
C VAL A 152 0.90 -5.20 -6.38
N LYS A 153 0.64 -6.26 -7.17
CA LYS A 153 1.15 -7.62 -6.89
C LYS A 153 2.66 -7.63 -6.81
N SER A 154 3.34 -7.04 -7.80
CA SER A 154 4.81 -6.92 -7.79
C SER A 154 5.34 -6.16 -6.57
N ALA A 155 4.60 -5.13 -6.10
CA ALA A 155 4.98 -4.39 -4.90
C ALA A 155 4.76 -5.23 -3.63
N ILE A 156 3.66 -5.98 -3.53
CA ILE A 156 3.40 -6.90 -2.40
C ILE A 156 4.47 -7.98 -2.34
N ASP A 157 4.83 -8.58 -3.49
CA ASP A 157 5.86 -9.63 -3.57
C ASP A 157 7.25 -9.11 -3.18
N ALA A 158 7.51 -7.81 -3.38
CA ALA A 158 8.76 -7.15 -3.01
C ALA A 158 8.80 -6.68 -1.55
N LEU A 159 7.68 -6.73 -0.83
CA LEU A 159 7.70 -6.44 0.60
C LEU A 159 8.63 -7.45 1.28
N PRO A 160 9.54 -7.01 2.18
CA PRO A 160 10.41 -7.92 2.92
C PRO A 160 9.54 -9.01 3.52
N GLU A 161 10.03 -10.27 3.40
CA GLU A 161 9.24 -11.46 3.74
C GLU A 161 8.29 -11.18 4.89
N MET A 162 7.00 -11.35 4.61
CA MET A 162 5.91 -11.06 5.56
C MET A 162 6.03 -11.92 6.85
N GLY A 163 7.26 -12.35 7.16
CA GLY A 163 7.62 -12.97 8.42
C GLY A 163 7.20 -12.13 9.63
N ASP A 164 7.25 -10.79 9.50
CA ASP A 164 6.70 -9.86 10.51
C ASP A 164 5.23 -9.45 10.24
N VAL A 165 4.70 -9.72 9.04
CA VAL A 165 3.29 -9.52 8.68
C VAL A 165 2.50 -10.83 8.81
N ARG A 166 3.20 -11.96 8.89
CA ARG A 166 2.59 -13.22 9.29
C ARG A 166 2.04 -13.07 10.69
N ILE A 167 0.71 -12.85 10.72
CA ILE A 167 -0.12 -13.00 11.90
C ILE A 167 0.47 -12.16 13.04
N ASP A 168 -0.18 -11.10 13.43
CA ASP A 168 0.02 -10.56 14.76
C ASP A 168 -0.36 -11.66 15.75
N SER A 169 0.59 -12.59 15.93
CA SER A 169 0.41 -13.77 16.77
C SER A 169 0.01 -13.35 18.18
N LYS A 170 0.46 -12.17 18.63
CA LYS A 170 0.06 -11.60 19.94
C LYS A 170 -1.43 -11.25 19.94
N SER A 171 -1.92 -10.52 18.95
CA SER A 171 -3.34 -10.16 18.85
C SER A 171 -4.21 -11.40 18.69
N ARG A 172 -3.84 -12.34 17.83
CA ARG A 172 -4.58 -13.59 17.63
C ARG A 172 -4.62 -14.46 18.89
N LEU A 173 -3.49 -14.57 19.60
CA LEU A 173 -3.43 -15.29 20.86
C LEU A 173 -4.29 -14.59 21.93
N GLN A 174 -4.25 -13.27 21.98
CA GLN A 174 -5.05 -12.49 22.92
C GLN A 174 -6.55 -12.62 22.63
N GLU A 175 -6.97 -12.57 21.37
CA GLU A 175 -8.35 -12.80 20.97
C GLU A 175 -8.81 -14.20 21.33
N PHE A 176 -7.99 -15.22 21.07
CA PHE A 176 -8.29 -16.61 21.41
C PHE A 176 -8.51 -16.78 22.93
N ILE A 177 -7.59 -16.25 23.75
CA ILE A 177 -7.71 -16.34 25.22
C ILE A 177 -8.92 -15.55 25.73
N GLN A 178 -9.27 -14.40 25.09
CA GLN A 178 -10.43 -13.60 25.48
C GLN A 178 -11.78 -14.22 25.05
N GLN A 179 -11.82 -15.13 24.09
CA GLN A 179 -13.02 -15.84 23.69
C GLN A 179 -13.49 -16.83 24.77
N ASP A 180 -12.60 -17.32 25.61
CA ASP A 180 -12.95 -18.17 26.74
C ASP A 180 -13.43 -17.29 27.92
N ARG A 181 -14.76 -17.10 28.00
CA ARG A 181 -15.41 -16.18 28.93
C ARG A 181 -15.34 -16.63 30.41
N GLU A 182 -14.97 -17.88 30.67
CA GLU A 182 -14.96 -18.45 32.02
C GLU A 182 -13.61 -18.29 32.76
N GLN A 183 -12.51 -18.12 32.03
CA GLN A 183 -11.19 -17.93 32.62
C GLN A 183 -10.57 -16.60 32.17
N LYS A 184 -10.53 -15.61 33.04
CA LYS A 184 -9.78 -14.36 32.84
C LYS A 184 -8.28 -14.61 33.03
N GLU A 185 -7.69 -15.51 32.28
CA GLU A 185 -6.25 -15.70 32.34
C GLU A 185 -5.53 -14.53 31.65
N VAL A 186 -4.50 -14.02 32.31
CA VAL A 186 -3.73 -12.88 31.83
C VAL A 186 -2.51 -13.40 31.08
N LEU A 187 -2.35 -12.95 29.82
CA LEU A 187 -1.14 -13.14 29.04
C LEU A 187 -0.08 -12.12 29.47
N GLU A 188 1.10 -12.60 29.81
CA GLU A 188 2.22 -11.76 30.21
C GLU A 188 3.50 -12.18 29.45
N TYR A 189 4.14 -11.21 28.79
CA TYR A 189 5.42 -11.39 28.11
C TYR A 189 6.53 -10.81 29.00
N ARG A 190 7.53 -11.62 29.33
CA ARG A 190 8.66 -11.21 30.18
C ARG A 190 9.95 -11.35 29.40
N LEU A 191 10.71 -10.26 29.30
CA LEU A 191 12.08 -10.31 28.80
C LEU A 191 12.95 -10.96 29.89
N THR A 192 13.48 -12.15 29.56
CA THR A 192 14.26 -12.96 30.53
C THR A 192 15.73 -13.03 30.18
N GLY A 193 16.14 -12.63 28.99
CA GLY A 193 17.53 -12.63 28.58
C GLY A 193 17.83 -11.69 27.42
N GLU A 194 19.07 -11.22 27.40
CA GLU A 194 19.67 -10.46 26.31
C GLU A 194 21.11 -10.95 26.10
N SER A 195 21.49 -11.26 24.87
CA SER A 195 22.82 -11.76 24.53
C SER A 195 23.28 -11.29 23.16
N GLY A 196 24.59 -11.33 22.89
CA GLY A 196 25.19 -10.94 21.63
C GLY A 196 25.74 -9.52 21.60
N PRO A 197 26.55 -9.18 20.56
CA PRO A 197 27.12 -7.84 20.38
C PRO A 197 26.04 -6.83 20.00
N ASP A 198 26.28 -5.53 20.24
CA ASP A 198 25.29 -4.45 20.03
C ASP A 198 24.65 -4.42 18.63
N HIS A 199 25.36 -4.86 17.61
CA HIS A 199 24.89 -4.92 16.21
C HIS A 199 24.15 -6.21 15.86
N ASN A 200 24.13 -7.21 16.78
CA ASN A 200 23.44 -8.49 16.57
C ASN A 200 22.98 -9.08 17.91
N LYS A 201 22.14 -8.31 18.62
CA LYS A 201 21.56 -8.72 19.89
C LYS A 201 20.46 -9.75 19.68
N THR A 202 20.43 -10.73 20.56
CA THR A 202 19.36 -11.72 20.68
C THR A 202 18.64 -11.51 22.01
N PHE A 203 17.32 -11.40 21.94
CA PHE A 203 16.44 -11.22 23.10
C PHE A 203 15.70 -12.52 23.37
N VAL A 204 15.54 -12.86 24.64
CA VAL A 204 14.78 -14.04 25.09
C VAL A 204 13.52 -13.54 25.79
N VAL A 205 12.35 -14.01 25.35
CA VAL A 205 11.07 -13.67 25.96
C VAL A 205 10.34 -14.94 26.37
N ASP A 206 9.90 -14.98 27.60
CA ASP A 206 9.03 -16.01 28.16
C ASP A 206 7.59 -15.53 28.13
N LEU A 207 6.68 -16.38 27.67
CA LEU A 207 5.24 -16.16 27.66
C LEU A 207 4.58 -16.91 28.82
N TYR A 208 3.80 -16.18 29.59
CA TYR A 208 3.03 -16.71 30.70
C TYR A 208 1.53 -16.59 30.44
N LEU A 209 0.78 -17.60 30.85
CA LEU A 209 -0.68 -17.61 30.89
C LEU A 209 -1.13 -18.02 32.29
N GLY A 210 -1.90 -17.16 32.97
CA GLY A 210 -2.36 -17.42 34.33
C GLY A 210 -1.22 -17.67 35.34
N GLY A 211 -0.02 -17.09 35.08
CA GLY A 211 1.16 -17.27 35.89
C GLY A 211 2.04 -18.49 35.57
N ASN A 212 1.61 -19.38 34.66
CA ASN A 212 2.38 -20.51 34.18
C ASN A 212 3.16 -20.14 32.91
N CYS A 213 4.45 -20.47 32.83
CA CYS A 213 5.26 -20.30 31.66
C CYS A 213 4.82 -21.32 30.59
N ILE A 214 4.35 -20.81 29.41
CA ILE A 214 3.89 -21.63 28.30
C ILE A 214 5.04 -21.96 27.36
N CYS A 215 5.86 -20.96 27.02
CA CYS A 215 7.01 -21.14 26.13
C CYS A 215 8.03 -20.03 26.34
N SER A 216 9.27 -20.28 25.85
CA SER A 216 10.37 -19.31 25.78
C SER A 216 10.87 -19.24 24.35
N CYS A 217 10.96 -18.03 23.79
CA CYS A 217 11.38 -17.83 22.43
C CYS A 217 12.41 -16.71 22.31
N THR A 218 13.17 -16.73 21.20
CA THR A 218 14.21 -15.75 20.94
C THR A 218 13.90 -14.92 19.69
N GLY A 219 14.43 -13.69 19.62
CA GLY A 219 14.32 -12.83 18.46
C GLY A 219 15.44 -11.78 18.40
N ASN A 220 15.60 -11.15 17.24
CA ASN A 220 16.56 -10.05 17.04
C ASN A 220 16.09 -8.70 17.62
N SER A 221 14.90 -8.67 18.18
CA SER A 221 14.33 -7.57 18.96
C SER A 221 13.36 -8.15 19.99
N THR A 222 13.06 -7.40 21.05
CA THR A 222 12.05 -7.80 22.05
C THR A 222 10.71 -8.10 21.38
N LYS A 223 10.29 -7.25 20.42
CA LYS A 223 9.04 -7.43 19.65
C LYS A 223 9.06 -8.71 18.82
N ALA A 224 10.17 -9.05 18.15
CA ALA A 224 10.30 -10.28 17.39
C ALA A 224 10.25 -11.53 18.28
N ALA A 225 10.89 -11.48 19.47
CA ALA A 225 10.85 -12.57 20.43
C ALA A 225 9.43 -12.78 21.02
N GLU A 226 8.70 -11.69 21.30
CA GLU A 226 7.30 -11.73 21.74
C GLU A 226 6.37 -12.36 20.67
N GLN A 227 6.54 -11.99 19.42
CA GLN A 227 5.76 -12.58 18.30
C GLN A 227 6.07 -14.08 18.13
N ALA A 228 7.34 -14.46 18.24
CA ALA A 228 7.76 -15.86 18.19
C ALA A 228 7.13 -16.68 19.34
N ALA A 229 7.10 -16.12 20.56
CA ALA A 229 6.47 -16.75 21.71
C ALA A 229 4.95 -16.91 21.52
N ALA A 230 4.27 -15.87 21.01
CA ALA A 230 2.85 -15.95 20.71
C ALA A 230 2.53 -16.99 19.65
N ASN A 231 3.34 -17.08 18.57
CA ASN A 231 3.18 -18.09 17.52
C ASN A 231 3.39 -19.52 18.05
N ALA A 232 4.41 -19.72 18.89
CA ALA A 232 4.65 -21.02 19.53
C ALA A 232 3.47 -21.44 20.43
N ALA A 233 2.89 -20.49 21.18
CA ALA A 233 1.70 -20.75 22.00
C ALA A 233 0.47 -21.10 21.14
N LEU A 234 0.23 -20.39 20.03
CA LEU A 234 -0.85 -20.72 19.09
C LEU A 234 -0.69 -22.13 18.53
N SER A 235 0.53 -22.56 18.21
CA SER A 235 0.81 -23.93 17.75
C SER A 235 0.50 -24.95 18.85
N LEU A 236 0.83 -24.67 20.10
CA LEU A 236 0.51 -25.55 21.25
C LEU A 236 -1.00 -25.68 21.46
N PHE A 237 -1.79 -24.65 21.12
CA PHE A 237 -3.25 -24.68 21.18
C PHE A 237 -3.91 -25.25 19.90
N GLY A 238 -3.09 -25.69 18.90
CA GLY A 238 -3.62 -26.29 17.68
C GLY A 238 -4.25 -25.29 16.71
N LEU A 239 -3.84 -24.02 16.77
CA LEU A 239 -4.41 -22.92 15.99
C LEU A 239 -3.53 -22.53 14.79
N VAL A 240 -2.36 -23.13 14.64
CA VAL A 240 -1.41 -22.94 13.52
C VAL A 240 -0.83 -24.29 13.16
#